data_0ee9f70a868c8a1642125b0ad8b6511e
#
_entry.id   0ee9f70a868c8a1642125b0ad8b6511e
#
_cell.length_a   1.000
_cell.length_b   1.000
_cell.length_c   1.000
_cell.angle_alpha   90.00
_cell.angle_beta   90.00
_cell.angle_gamma   90.00
#
_symmetry.space_group_name_H-M   'P 1'
#
loop_
_entity.id
_entity.type
_entity.pdbx_description
1 polymer ?
#
loop_
_entity_poly.entity_id
_entity_poly.type
_entity_poly.pdbx_seq_one_letter_code
_entity_poly.pdbx_strand_id
1 'polypeptide(L)'
;MSYTISGETPAWKNYGKTGFRVCFIWFLLQAFSLDWKFFQHLFSSGIFHLHYEDIFTLANYTTRFSAGPATFTDWAILFLIAVVGAALWTYIDNNRTRSYDAVWYWLRVLLRYRLALALLAYGFLKFFALQAPYPSLSSLNTPYGAFTRWKLFSLSLGIVPSYELFLGLVEIILALLLLYRKTAAIGAFIFLIFCGNIFISNLAYEGGDVVYSLLLITYAIAILSFDLQRIIRLLVLQQPTAAATFRPVFDGIKRYGRLLLKTAFLLFFVVVYGIKTGAGAKNDPYQYPAAKGLPAISGLYNVALFVWNNDTLPYSQTDTIRWKDVVFEEWNTLSIRTNTPALIDSNNQHLVLRDNGNRLYEIEGSNGRHYYSYAADTVHQLLGLRNRHPRLEAETLSLRYSRPDSNRVILTGITSRYDSVYVVLEKIHKRYLLEEVANGGGRNRKLKL
;
A
#
# COMPACT_ATOMS: atom_id res chain seq x y z
N MET A 1 31.03 0.29 -28.57
CA MET A 1 31.17 0.67 -27.16
C MET A 1 32.58 0.31 -26.73
N SER A 2 33.40 1.27 -26.44
CA SER A 2 34.72 1.01 -25.82
C SER A 2 34.54 0.90 -24.30
N TYR A 3 35.25 -0.06 -23.70
CA TYR A 3 35.23 -0.26 -22.25
C TYR A 3 36.65 -0.03 -21.71
N THR A 4 36.80 0.76 -20.68
CA THR A 4 38.07 0.84 -19.95
C THR A 4 38.09 -0.25 -18.88
N ILE A 5 38.98 -1.24 -19.07
CA ILE A 5 39.26 -2.27 -18.05
C ILE A 5 40.59 -1.88 -17.43
N SER A 6 40.57 -1.47 -16.16
CA SER A 6 41.79 -1.28 -15.38
C SER A 6 41.85 -2.37 -14.32
N GLY A 7 42.67 -3.39 -14.57
CA GLY A 7 42.86 -4.54 -13.69
C GLY A 7 42.35 -5.84 -14.31
N GLU A 8 43.07 -6.93 -14.11
CA GLU A 8 42.68 -8.28 -14.54
C GLU A 8 41.43 -8.68 -13.77
N THR A 9 40.27 -8.67 -14.46
CA THR A 9 39.06 -9.31 -13.92
C THR A 9 39.27 -10.82 -13.98
N PRO A 10 39.06 -11.57 -12.87
CA PRO A 10 39.20 -13.02 -12.90
C PRO A 10 38.26 -13.60 -13.95
N ALA A 11 38.80 -14.49 -14.76
CA ALA A 11 38.03 -15.12 -15.85
C ALA A 11 36.79 -15.83 -15.27
N TRP A 12 35.63 -15.61 -15.89
CA TRP A 12 34.38 -16.26 -15.49
C TRP A 12 34.49 -17.78 -15.65
N LYS A 13 34.34 -18.51 -14.53
CA LYS A 13 34.27 -19.97 -14.56
C LYS A 13 32.96 -20.44 -15.20
N ASN A 14 32.92 -21.61 -15.83
CA ASN A 14 31.74 -22.10 -16.57
C ASN A 14 30.50 -22.20 -15.71
N TYR A 15 30.61 -22.71 -14.47
CA TYR A 15 29.47 -22.76 -13.53
C TYR A 15 28.98 -21.37 -13.13
N GLY A 16 29.89 -20.40 -13.00
CA GLY A 16 29.53 -19.00 -12.72
C GLY A 16 28.75 -18.35 -13.88
N LYS A 17 29.12 -18.67 -15.12
CA LYS A 17 28.38 -18.21 -16.32
C LYS A 17 26.98 -18.78 -16.36
N THR A 18 26.82 -20.09 -16.10
CA THR A 18 25.47 -20.71 -16.08
C THR A 18 24.60 -20.16 -14.98
N GLY A 19 25.13 -20.06 -13.76
CA GLY A 19 24.39 -19.44 -12.65
C GLY A 19 24.00 -17.99 -12.93
N PHE A 20 24.91 -17.21 -13.53
CA PHE A 20 24.62 -15.83 -13.93
C PHE A 20 23.50 -15.76 -14.98
N ARG A 21 23.48 -16.65 -15.97
CA ARG A 21 22.41 -16.68 -17.00
C ARG A 21 21.05 -16.92 -16.38
N VAL A 22 20.93 -17.87 -15.45
CA VAL A 22 19.68 -18.11 -14.71
C VAL A 22 19.25 -16.86 -13.95
N CYS A 23 20.15 -16.28 -13.14
CA CYS A 23 19.84 -15.05 -12.38
C CYS A 23 19.46 -13.89 -13.31
N PHE A 24 20.19 -13.70 -14.41
CA PHE A 24 19.92 -12.63 -15.36
C PHE A 24 18.52 -12.74 -15.96
N ILE A 25 18.14 -13.93 -16.46
CA ILE A 25 16.82 -14.15 -17.05
C ILE A 25 15.74 -13.99 -15.99
N TRP A 26 15.93 -14.56 -14.80
CA TRP A 26 14.95 -14.46 -13.71
C TRP A 26 14.71 -13.00 -13.30
N PHE A 27 15.77 -12.22 -13.10
CA PHE A 27 15.62 -10.79 -12.75
C PHE A 27 15.02 -9.98 -13.91
N LEU A 28 15.33 -10.32 -15.15
CA LEU A 28 14.76 -9.66 -16.33
C LEU A 28 13.24 -9.88 -16.39
N LEU A 29 12.78 -11.12 -16.19
CA LEU A 29 11.38 -11.49 -16.18
C LEU A 29 10.61 -10.83 -15.03
N GLN A 30 11.26 -10.62 -13.87
CA GLN A 30 10.69 -9.93 -12.73
C GLN A 30 10.66 -8.39 -12.90
N ALA A 31 11.63 -7.84 -13.63
CA ALA A 31 11.74 -6.39 -13.79
C ALA A 31 10.80 -5.81 -14.85
N PHE A 32 10.40 -6.60 -15.83
CA PHE A 32 9.50 -6.19 -16.91
C PHE A 32 8.13 -6.84 -16.76
N SER A 33 7.08 -6.06 -17.03
CA SER A 33 5.74 -6.61 -17.15
C SER A 33 5.65 -7.54 -18.37
N LEU A 34 5.14 -8.74 -18.16
CA LEU A 34 4.79 -9.68 -19.24
C LEU A 34 3.30 -9.69 -19.55
N ASP A 35 2.51 -8.91 -18.82
CA ASP A 35 1.06 -8.85 -18.95
C ASP A 35 0.66 -7.83 -20.02
N TRP A 36 0.06 -8.30 -21.11
CA TRP A 36 -0.45 -7.44 -22.19
C TRP A 36 -1.54 -6.48 -21.71
N LYS A 37 -2.38 -6.91 -20.79
CA LYS A 37 -3.44 -6.06 -20.22
C LYS A 37 -2.89 -4.85 -19.48
N PHE A 38 -1.74 -5.00 -18.83
CA PHE A 38 -1.01 -3.89 -18.20
C PHE A 38 -0.63 -2.82 -19.23
N PHE A 39 -0.06 -3.21 -20.37
CA PHE A 39 0.30 -2.28 -21.42
C PHE A 39 -0.94 -1.67 -22.09
N GLN A 40 -1.99 -2.45 -22.33
CA GLN A 40 -3.24 -1.97 -22.89
C GLN A 40 -3.87 -0.88 -21.99
N HIS A 41 -3.91 -1.11 -20.66
CA HIS A 41 -4.38 -0.09 -19.71
C HIS A 41 -3.51 1.16 -19.72
N LEU A 42 -2.18 0.99 -19.71
CA LEU A 42 -1.24 2.12 -19.76
C LEU A 42 -1.42 2.99 -21.01
N PHE A 43 -1.63 2.38 -22.16
CA PHE A 43 -1.79 3.12 -23.43
C PHE A 43 -3.21 3.67 -23.65
N SER A 44 -4.24 3.05 -23.05
CA SER A 44 -5.62 3.53 -23.12
C SER A 44 -5.88 4.78 -22.28
N SER A 45 -5.16 4.92 -21.14
CA SER A 45 -5.36 6.05 -20.22
C SER A 45 -4.87 7.40 -20.74
N GLY A 46 -4.12 7.44 -21.84
CA GLY A 46 -3.54 8.66 -22.39
C GLY A 46 -2.54 9.36 -21.46
N ILE A 47 -1.36 9.71 -21.95
CA ILE A 47 -0.25 10.23 -21.12
C ILE A 47 -0.63 11.52 -20.37
N PHE A 48 -1.54 12.32 -20.92
CA PHE A 48 -1.95 13.60 -20.31
C PHE A 48 -2.99 13.47 -19.20
N HIS A 49 -3.74 12.36 -19.18
CA HIS A 49 -4.79 12.07 -18.18
C HIS A 49 -4.38 11.05 -17.12
N LEU A 50 -3.08 10.75 -17.00
CA LEU A 50 -2.58 9.83 -15.98
C LEU A 50 -2.87 10.38 -14.57
N HIS A 51 -3.56 9.59 -13.77
CA HIS A 51 -3.68 9.78 -12.33
C HIS A 51 -2.44 9.23 -11.59
N TYR A 52 -2.23 9.62 -10.34
CA TYR A 52 -1.10 9.10 -9.55
C TYR A 52 -1.21 7.59 -9.33
N GLU A 53 -2.41 7.04 -9.27
CA GLU A 53 -2.70 5.60 -9.14
C GLU A 53 -2.22 4.80 -10.35
N ASP A 54 -2.34 5.35 -11.56
CA ASP A 54 -1.81 4.72 -12.78
C ASP A 54 -0.29 4.62 -12.74
N ILE A 55 0.38 5.71 -12.29
CA ILE A 55 1.83 5.75 -12.14
C ILE A 55 2.27 4.79 -11.03
N PHE A 56 1.51 4.72 -9.92
CA PHE A 56 1.75 3.76 -8.86
C PHE A 56 1.66 2.32 -9.37
N THR A 57 0.61 1.99 -10.11
CA THR A 57 0.41 0.65 -10.69
C THR A 57 1.57 0.27 -11.63
N LEU A 58 2.03 1.22 -12.45
CA LEU A 58 3.20 1.05 -13.31
C LEU A 58 4.47 0.75 -12.48
N ALA A 59 4.65 1.48 -11.39
CA ALA A 59 5.84 1.38 -10.56
C ALA A 59 5.86 0.14 -9.68
N ASN A 60 4.70 -0.32 -9.22
CA ASN A 60 4.51 -1.44 -8.31
C ASN A 60 4.26 -2.78 -9.02
N TYR A 61 4.39 -2.82 -10.34
CA TYR A 61 4.13 -4.05 -11.09
C TYR A 61 5.00 -5.23 -10.64
N THR A 62 4.38 -6.40 -10.53
CA THR A 62 5.03 -7.71 -10.37
C THR A 62 4.48 -8.69 -11.40
N THR A 63 5.35 -9.55 -11.95
CA THR A 63 4.91 -10.60 -12.86
C THR A 63 4.11 -11.66 -12.10
N ARG A 64 2.92 -11.96 -12.60
CA ARG A 64 1.98 -12.93 -12.03
C ARG A 64 1.27 -13.69 -13.14
N PHE A 65 0.91 -14.93 -12.87
CA PHE A 65 0.19 -15.81 -13.80
C PHE A 65 -1.25 -16.07 -13.39
N SER A 66 -1.60 -15.74 -12.13
CA SER A 66 -2.96 -15.87 -11.59
C SER A 66 -3.60 -14.51 -11.34
N ALA A 67 -4.93 -14.49 -11.24
CA ALA A 67 -5.65 -13.33 -10.76
C ALA A 67 -5.39 -13.17 -9.25
N GLY A 68 -5.00 -11.96 -8.81
CA GLY A 68 -4.69 -11.68 -7.41
C GLY A 68 -3.27 -11.18 -7.19
N PRO A 69 -2.79 -11.15 -5.93
CA PRO A 69 -1.42 -10.78 -5.60
C PRO A 69 -0.41 -11.79 -6.14
N ALA A 70 0.83 -11.33 -6.35
CA ALA A 70 1.93 -12.21 -6.71
C ALA A 70 2.19 -13.24 -5.60
N THR A 71 2.43 -14.49 -6.01
CA THR A 71 2.64 -15.63 -5.13
C THR A 71 4.02 -16.25 -5.30
N PHE A 72 4.44 -17.09 -4.35
CA PHE A 72 5.66 -17.90 -4.53
C PHE A 72 5.56 -18.91 -5.68
N THR A 73 4.34 -19.31 -6.06
CA THR A 73 4.11 -20.15 -7.24
C THR A 73 4.51 -19.42 -8.53
N ASP A 74 4.19 -18.11 -8.64
CA ASP A 74 4.62 -17.30 -9.79
C ASP A 74 6.15 -17.24 -9.86
N TRP A 75 6.83 -17.12 -8.72
CA TRP A 75 8.29 -17.17 -8.67
C TRP A 75 8.87 -18.51 -9.12
N ALA A 76 8.24 -19.62 -8.73
CA ALA A 76 8.68 -20.95 -9.14
C ALA A 76 8.54 -21.12 -10.66
N ILE A 77 7.43 -20.66 -11.25
CA ILE A 77 7.23 -20.68 -12.71
C ILE A 77 8.29 -19.84 -13.41
N LEU A 78 8.54 -18.61 -12.95
CA LEU A 78 9.57 -17.74 -13.51
C LEU A 78 10.97 -18.33 -13.39
N PHE A 79 11.27 -19.02 -12.28
CA PHE A 79 12.54 -19.70 -12.09
C PHE A 79 12.72 -20.85 -13.07
N LEU A 80 11.69 -21.67 -13.31
CA LEU A 80 11.72 -22.73 -14.31
C LEU A 80 11.94 -22.17 -15.71
N ILE A 81 11.25 -21.09 -16.09
CA ILE A 81 11.47 -20.41 -17.37
C ILE A 81 12.91 -19.90 -17.47
N ALA A 82 13.45 -19.36 -16.38
CA ALA A 82 14.83 -18.86 -16.35
C ALA A 82 15.86 -20.00 -16.51
N VAL A 83 15.62 -21.15 -15.91
CA VAL A 83 16.49 -22.35 -16.05
C VAL A 83 16.49 -22.85 -17.50
N VAL A 84 15.30 -23.01 -18.11
CA VAL A 84 15.17 -23.43 -19.50
C VAL A 84 15.84 -22.40 -20.44
N GLY A 85 15.59 -21.12 -20.24
CA GLY A 85 16.21 -20.05 -21.02
C GLY A 85 17.74 -20.02 -20.88
N ALA A 86 18.27 -20.27 -19.68
CA ALA A 86 19.70 -20.35 -19.43
C ALA A 86 20.34 -21.58 -20.10
N ALA A 87 19.62 -22.71 -20.15
CA ALA A 87 20.06 -23.90 -20.86
C ALA A 87 20.14 -23.65 -22.39
N LEU A 88 19.10 -23.04 -22.96
CA LEU A 88 19.07 -22.61 -24.35
C LEU A 88 20.20 -21.61 -24.67
N TRP A 89 20.39 -20.61 -23.82
CA TRP A 89 21.49 -19.66 -23.96
C TRP A 89 22.85 -20.36 -23.93
N THR A 90 23.01 -21.34 -23.02
CA THR A 90 24.26 -22.10 -22.89
C THR A 90 24.53 -22.95 -24.14
N TYR A 91 23.48 -23.51 -24.72
CA TYR A 91 23.60 -24.30 -25.97
C TYR A 91 23.99 -23.42 -27.17
N ILE A 92 23.44 -22.22 -27.29
CA ILE A 92 23.69 -21.30 -28.40
C ILE A 92 25.03 -20.58 -28.25
N ASP A 93 25.49 -20.30 -27.01
CA ASP A 93 26.71 -19.54 -26.73
C ASP A 93 27.96 -20.43 -26.79
N ASN A 94 28.46 -20.66 -27.99
CA ASN A 94 29.69 -21.42 -28.25
C ASN A 94 30.98 -20.69 -27.84
N ASN A 95 30.92 -19.38 -27.53
CA ASN A 95 32.09 -18.57 -27.20
C ASN A 95 32.40 -18.61 -25.71
N ARG A 96 33.18 -19.60 -25.28
CA ARG A 96 33.53 -19.82 -23.85
C ARG A 96 34.41 -18.72 -23.23
N THR A 97 35.00 -17.85 -24.05
CA THR A 97 35.92 -16.78 -23.58
C THR A 97 35.23 -15.46 -23.31
N ARG A 98 33.95 -15.32 -23.62
CA ARG A 98 33.21 -14.06 -23.50
C ARG A 98 33.03 -13.67 -22.01
N SER A 99 33.44 -12.44 -21.69
CA SER A 99 33.17 -11.84 -20.37
C SER A 99 31.71 -11.34 -20.27
N TYR A 100 31.08 -11.58 -19.11
CA TYR A 100 29.73 -11.09 -18.83
C TYR A 100 29.69 -9.77 -18.04
N ASP A 101 30.83 -9.10 -17.83
CA ASP A 101 30.92 -7.88 -17.03
C ASP A 101 29.99 -6.77 -17.55
N ALA A 102 29.86 -6.65 -18.89
CA ALA A 102 28.94 -5.68 -19.49
C ALA A 102 27.48 -6.01 -19.20
N VAL A 103 27.10 -7.30 -19.33
CA VAL A 103 25.72 -7.74 -19.11
C VAL A 103 25.37 -7.60 -17.61
N TRP A 104 26.29 -7.95 -16.72
CA TRP A 104 26.14 -7.77 -15.28
C TRP A 104 25.99 -6.29 -14.91
N TYR A 105 26.80 -5.42 -15.51
CA TYR A 105 26.65 -3.96 -15.29
C TYR A 105 25.26 -3.46 -15.69
N TRP A 106 24.73 -3.89 -16.84
CA TRP A 106 23.41 -3.47 -17.30
C TRP A 106 22.28 -4.05 -16.47
N LEU A 107 22.41 -5.30 -16.01
CA LEU A 107 21.48 -5.87 -15.06
C LEU A 107 21.42 -5.02 -13.77
N ARG A 108 22.60 -4.67 -13.23
CA ARG A 108 22.66 -3.77 -12.05
C ARG A 108 21.97 -2.44 -12.31
N VAL A 109 22.17 -1.84 -13.47
CA VAL A 109 21.50 -0.58 -13.83
C VAL A 109 20.00 -0.77 -13.86
N LEU A 110 19.49 -1.82 -14.50
CA LEU A 110 18.06 -2.15 -14.55
C LEU A 110 17.47 -2.29 -13.14
N LEU A 111 18.08 -3.14 -12.30
CA LEU A 111 17.60 -3.40 -10.94
C LEU A 111 17.61 -2.15 -10.06
N ARG A 112 18.61 -1.27 -10.20
CA ARG A 112 18.67 0.02 -9.50
C ARG A 112 17.49 0.92 -9.85
N TYR A 113 17.18 1.05 -11.14
CA TYR A 113 16.05 1.87 -11.57
C TYR A 113 14.71 1.25 -11.18
N ARG A 114 14.59 -0.08 -11.25
CA ARG A 114 13.38 -0.79 -10.85
C ARG A 114 13.12 -0.67 -9.34
N LEU A 115 14.17 -0.83 -8.52
CA LEU A 115 14.08 -0.64 -7.06
C LEU A 115 13.78 0.82 -6.70
N ALA A 116 14.45 1.77 -7.35
CA ALA A 116 14.20 3.19 -7.12
C ALA A 116 12.76 3.58 -7.49
N LEU A 117 12.22 3.02 -8.57
CA LEU A 117 10.84 3.25 -8.99
C LEU A 117 9.84 2.76 -7.94
N ALA A 118 10.05 1.55 -7.41
CA ALA A 118 9.23 1.01 -6.33
C ALA A 118 9.25 1.91 -5.07
N LEU A 119 10.44 2.36 -4.68
CA LEU A 119 10.60 3.26 -3.53
C LEU A 119 9.97 4.63 -3.73
N LEU A 120 10.03 5.18 -4.95
CA LEU A 120 9.33 6.43 -5.27
C LEU A 120 7.81 6.25 -5.20
N ALA A 121 7.30 5.10 -5.68
CA ALA A 121 5.88 4.82 -5.66
C ALA A 121 5.32 4.83 -4.24
N TYR A 122 5.86 4.00 -3.37
CA TYR A 122 5.42 3.93 -1.98
C TYR A 122 5.83 5.18 -1.17
N GLY A 123 7.01 5.72 -1.44
CA GLY A 123 7.51 6.89 -0.76
C GLY A 123 6.60 8.11 -0.92
N PHE A 124 6.10 8.39 -2.12
CA PHE A 124 5.16 9.50 -2.31
C PHE A 124 3.79 9.23 -1.71
N LEU A 125 3.28 8.00 -1.72
CA LEU A 125 2.04 7.67 -1.03
C LEU A 125 2.13 7.94 0.47
N LYS A 126 3.21 7.49 1.11
CA LYS A 126 3.45 7.73 2.53
C LYS A 126 3.74 9.20 2.83
N PHE A 127 4.52 9.88 1.97
CA PHE A 127 4.83 11.29 2.14
C PHE A 127 3.59 12.19 2.16
N PHE A 128 2.57 11.82 1.42
CA PHE A 128 1.28 12.51 1.40
C PHE A 128 0.21 11.84 2.28
N ALA A 129 0.60 10.89 3.15
CA ALA A 129 -0.28 10.16 4.08
C ALA A 129 -1.51 9.52 3.40
N LEU A 130 -1.29 8.91 2.22
CA LEU A 130 -2.34 8.25 1.44
C LEU A 130 -2.43 6.74 1.71
N GLN A 131 -1.41 6.14 2.32
CA GLN A 131 -1.35 4.69 2.51
C GLN A 131 -2.17 4.22 3.72
N ALA A 132 -2.11 4.96 4.83
CA ALA A 132 -2.80 4.63 6.07
C ALA A 132 -3.64 5.81 6.56
N PRO A 133 -4.92 5.88 6.20
CA PRO A 133 -5.78 6.99 6.58
C PRO A 133 -6.03 7.02 8.09
N TYR A 134 -6.28 8.22 8.62
CA TYR A 134 -6.62 8.41 10.02
C TYR A 134 -7.86 7.58 10.39
N PRO A 135 -7.89 6.91 11.56
CA PRO A 135 -9.02 6.10 11.98
C PRO A 135 -10.34 6.86 12.03
N SER A 136 -11.38 6.27 11.45
CA SER A 136 -12.75 6.79 11.54
C SER A 136 -13.32 6.69 12.98
N LEU A 137 -14.38 7.43 13.29
CA LEU A 137 -15.08 7.30 14.57
C LEU A 137 -15.54 5.87 14.83
N SER A 138 -15.99 5.18 13.79
CA SER A 138 -16.35 3.75 13.85
C SER A 138 -15.17 2.89 14.27
N SER A 139 -13.99 3.10 13.67
CA SER A 139 -12.77 2.36 14.03
C SER A 139 -12.33 2.65 15.47
N LEU A 140 -12.39 3.92 15.91
CA LEU A 140 -12.04 4.32 17.28
C LEU A 140 -12.99 3.75 18.35
N ASN A 141 -14.21 3.33 17.95
CA ASN A 141 -15.21 2.73 18.83
C ASN A 141 -15.43 1.24 18.58
N THR A 142 -14.54 0.60 17.83
CA THR A 142 -14.51 -0.86 17.61
C THR A 142 -13.55 -1.50 18.60
N PRO A 143 -13.93 -2.59 19.28
CA PRO A 143 -13.04 -3.30 20.20
C PRO A 143 -11.76 -3.78 19.49
N TYR A 144 -10.61 -3.69 20.17
CA TYR A 144 -9.30 -4.10 19.66
C TYR A 144 -9.29 -5.54 19.12
N GLY A 145 -9.95 -6.47 19.81
CA GLY A 145 -10.05 -7.89 19.40
C GLY A 145 -10.94 -8.15 18.19
N ALA A 146 -11.63 -7.13 17.66
CA ALA A 146 -12.47 -7.25 16.46
C ALA A 146 -11.73 -6.87 15.16
N PHE A 147 -10.43 -6.60 15.24
CA PHE A 147 -9.57 -6.31 14.10
C PHE A 147 -8.61 -7.44 13.78
N THR A 148 -8.30 -7.63 12.50
CA THR A 148 -7.18 -8.46 12.07
C THR A 148 -5.85 -7.82 12.44
N ARG A 149 -4.78 -8.61 12.51
CA ARG A 149 -3.42 -8.11 12.78
C ARG A 149 -3.00 -7.02 11.81
N TRP A 150 -3.25 -7.24 10.52
CA TRP A 150 -2.96 -6.25 9.48
C TRP A 150 -3.70 -4.93 9.73
N LYS A 151 -5.00 -4.99 10.06
CA LYS A 151 -5.80 -3.78 10.33
C LYS A 151 -5.26 -3.00 11.51
N LEU A 152 -4.88 -3.68 12.60
CA LEU A 152 -4.28 -3.04 13.76
C LEU A 152 -2.96 -2.34 13.40
N PHE A 153 -2.11 -2.99 12.61
CA PHE A 153 -0.87 -2.38 12.13
C PHE A 153 -1.15 -1.13 11.29
N SER A 154 -2.08 -1.22 10.34
CA SER A 154 -2.45 -0.09 9.48
C SER A 154 -3.06 1.08 10.29
N LEU A 155 -3.96 0.80 11.24
CA LEU A 155 -4.52 1.82 12.12
C LEU A 155 -3.44 2.48 12.99
N SER A 156 -2.46 1.70 13.50
CA SER A 156 -1.36 2.25 14.31
C SER A 156 -0.46 3.20 13.51
N LEU A 157 -0.29 2.97 12.22
CA LEU A 157 0.42 3.87 11.33
C LEU A 157 -0.41 5.13 11.03
N GLY A 158 -1.70 4.97 10.71
CA GLY A 158 -2.60 6.07 10.37
C GLY A 158 -2.88 7.05 11.51
N ILE A 159 -2.74 6.63 12.78
CA ILE A 159 -2.89 7.51 13.95
C ILE A 159 -1.83 8.63 13.96
N VAL A 160 -0.65 8.41 13.35
CA VAL A 160 0.46 9.36 13.35
C VAL A 160 0.87 9.70 11.91
N PRO A 161 0.13 10.55 11.18
CA PRO A 161 0.43 10.89 9.79
C PRO A 161 1.84 11.46 9.58
N SER A 162 2.39 12.18 10.56
CA SER A 162 3.77 12.70 10.52
C SER A 162 4.83 11.59 10.50
N TYR A 163 4.54 10.45 11.12
CA TYR A 163 5.42 9.29 11.07
C TYR A 163 5.35 8.60 9.70
N GLU A 164 4.17 8.48 9.12
CA GLU A 164 4.01 7.98 7.76
C GLU A 164 4.75 8.85 6.75
N LEU A 165 4.63 10.20 6.85
CA LEU A 165 5.39 11.16 6.05
C LEU A 165 6.91 10.95 6.19
N PHE A 166 7.42 10.75 7.41
CA PHE A 166 8.84 10.47 7.65
C PHE A 166 9.29 9.19 6.95
N LEU A 167 8.52 8.10 7.04
CA LEU A 167 8.83 6.84 6.34
C LEU A 167 8.86 7.07 4.81
N GLY A 168 7.91 7.82 4.27
CA GLY A 168 7.88 8.19 2.86
C GLY A 168 9.11 8.99 2.43
N LEU A 169 9.54 9.95 3.24
CA LEU A 169 10.76 10.72 2.99
C LEU A 169 12.01 9.85 2.94
N VAL A 170 12.13 8.89 3.86
CA VAL A 170 13.24 7.92 3.87
C VAL A 170 13.25 7.12 2.55
N GLU A 171 12.10 6.61 2.11
CA GLU A 171 12.01 5.86 0.84
C GLU A 171 12.40 6.70 -0.37
N ILE A 172 11.96 7.95 -0.44
CA ILE A 172 12.33 8.88 -1.53
C ILE A 172 13.85 9.15 -1.52
N ILE A 173 14.46 9.38 -0.36
CA ILE A 173 15.91 9.58 -0.25
C ILE A 173 16.65 8.33 -0.71
N LEU A 174 16.23 7.13 -0.29
CA LEU A 174 16.83 5.87 -0.72
C LEU A 174 16.72 5.66 -2.23
N ALA A 175 15.59 6.01 -2.83
CA ALA A 175 15.42 5.98 -4.27
C ALA A 175 16.43 6.91 -4.99
N LEU A 176 16.61 8.13 -4.50
CA LEU A 176 17.57 9.08 -5.06
C LEU A 176 19.02 8.57 -4.92
N LEU A 177 19.38 7.96 -3.79
CA LEU A 177 20.68 7.33 -3.59
C LEU A 177 20.91 6.18 -4.59
N LEU A 178 19.91 5.38 -4.88
CA LEU A 178 19.98 4.31 -5.88
C LEU A 178 20.15 4.84 -7.30
N LEU A 179 19.53 5.97 -7.65
CA LEU A 179 19.63 6.58 -8.98
C LEU A 179 21.01 7.16 -9.26
N TYR A 180 21.79 7.48 -8.22
CA TYR A 180 23.15 7.96 -8.40
C TYR A 180 24.16 6.81 -8.20
N ARG A 181 25.01 6.57 -9.23
CA ARG A 181 25.87 5.38 -9.26
C ARG A 181 26.84 5.25 -8.07
N LYS A 182 27.38 6.37 -7.57
CA LYS A 182 28.36 6.35 -6.48
C LYS A 182 27.73 6.00 -5.12
N THR A 183 26.47 6.32 -4.93
CA THR A 183 25.72 6.09 -3.68
C THR A 183 24.82 4.85 -3.73
N ALA A 184 24.74 4.19 -4.89
CA ALA A 184 23.81 3.08 -5.08
C ALA A 184 24.04 1.90 -4.13
N ALA A 185 25.30 1.60 -3.78
CA ALA A 185 25.62 0.54 -2.81
C ALA A 185 25.17 0.94 -1.40
N ILE A 186 25.38 2.19 -1.00
CA ILE A 186 24.92 2.73 0.29
C ILE A 186 23.39 2.71 0.34
N GLY A 187 22.72 3.20 -0.72
CA GLY A 187 21.26 3.17 -0.82
C GLY A 187 20.69 1.75 -0.71
N ALA A 188 21.29 0.77 -1.41
CA ALA A 188 20.86 -0.63 -1.33
C ALA A 188 21.12 -1.25 0.06
N PHE A 189 22.21 -0.89 0.73
CA PHE A 189 22.53 -1.38 2.07
C PHE A 189 21.53 -0.85 3.12
N ILE A 190 21.29 0.46 3.14
CA ILE A 190 20.30 1.06 4.06
C ILE A 190 18.89 0.52 3.75
N PHE A 191 18.56 0.35 2.45
CA PHE A 191 17.30 -0.23 2.04
C PHE A 191 17.10 -1.65 2.58
N LEU A 192 18.11 -2.51 2.61
CA LEU A 192 17.99 -3.86 3.17
C LEU A 192 17.58 -3.86 4.64
N ILE A 193 18.14 -2.95 5.43
CA ILE A 193 17.77 -2.80 6.84
C ILE A 193 16.32 -2.33 6.96
N PHE A 194 15.96 -1.29 6.20
CA PHE A 194 14.63 -0.69 6.23
C PHE A 194 13.55 -1.63 5.67
N CYS A 195 13.76 -2.19 4.49
CA CYS A 195 12.81 -3.11 3.84
C CYS A 195 12.79 -4.49 4.52
N GLY A 196 13.88 -4.91 5.14
CA GLY A 196 13.90 -6.10 5.99
C GLY A 196 12.87 -5.99 7.12
N ASN A 197 12.78 -4.83 7.76
CA ASN A 197 11.75 -4.57 8.76
C ASN A 197 10.34 -4.57 8.14
N ILE A 198 10.14 -3.96 6.97
CA ILE A 198 8.85 -3.98 6.27
C ILE A 198 8.44 -5.42 5.90
N PHE A 199 9.38 -6.23 5.40
CA PHE A 199 9.12 -7.63 5.07
C PHE A 199 8.69 -8.44 6.30
N ILE A 200 9.40 -8.30 7.42
CA ILE A 200 9.06 -8.97 8.68
C ILE A 200 7.70 -8.47 9.21
N SER A 201 7.41 -7.17 9.09
CA SER A 201 6.11 -6.62 9.46
C SER A 201 4.98 -7.21 8.62
N ASN A 202 5.15 -7.29 7.29
CA ASN A 202 4.17 -7.93 6.39
C ASN A 202 3.95 -9.40 6.75
N LEU A 203 5.00 -10.13 7.13
CA LEU A 203 4.91 -11.52 7.55
C LEU A 203 4.20 -11.66 8.90
N ALA A 204 4.56 -10.85 9.88
CA ALA A 204 4.04 -10.92 11.25
C ALA A 204 2.57 -10.46 11.35
N TYR A 205 2.21 -9.44 10.58
CA TYR A 205 0.87 -8.86 10.56
C TYR A 205 -0.01 -9.38 9.41
N GLU A 206 0.46 -10.40 8.69
CA GLU A 206 -0.31 -11.01 7.58
C GLU A 206 -0.66 -9.99 6.48
N GLY A 207 0.27 -9.08 6.19
CA GLY A 207 0.12 -8.09 5.13
C GLY A 207 0.18 -8.71 3.72
N GLY A 208 -0.48 -8.07 2.74
CA GLY A 208 -0.58 -8.59 1.36
C GLY A 208 0.72 -8.54 0.55
N ASP A 209 1.73 -7.78 0.99
CA ASP A 209 2.93 -7.45 0.21
C ASP A 209 4.18 -8.29 0.56
N VAL A 210 4.00 -9.48 1.14
CA VAL A 210 5.13 -10.36 1.54
C VAL A 210 6.03 -10.68 0.35
N VAL A 211 5.44 -11.17 -0.75
CA VAL A 211 6.18 -11.57 -1.95
C VAL A 211 6.84 -10.38 -2.63
N TYR A 212 6.14 -9.25 -2.68
CA TYR A 212 6.67 -8.03 -3.28
C TYR A 212 7.84 -7.44 -2.48
N SER A 213 7.70 -7.33 -1.16
CA SER A 213 8.79 -6.83 -0.31
C SER A 213 10.03 -7.74 -0.37
N LEU A 214 9.84 -9.06 -0.44
CA LEU A 214 10.94 -10.00 -0.65
C LEU A 214 11.60 -9.81 -2.03
N LEU A 215 10.82 -9.53 -3.09
CA LEU A 215 11.37 -9.23 -4.41
C LEU A 215 12.29 -8.00 -4.37
N LEU A 216 11.87 -6.94 -3.70
CA LEU A 216 12.69 -5.74 -3.56
C LEU A 216 13.99 -6.01 -2.78
N ILE A 217 13.94 -6.87 -1.75
CA ILE A 217 15.12 -7.36 -1.03
C ILE A 217 16.08 -8.10 -1.99
N THR A 218 15.56 -8.99 -2.84
CA THR A 218 16.41 -9.70 -3.81
C THR A 218 17.09 -8.75 -4.79
N TYR A 219 16.40 -7.68 -5.24
CA TYR A 219 17.01 -6.64 -6.07
C TYR A 219 18.14 -5.91 -5.34
N ALA A 220 17.94 -5.54 -4.08
CA ALA A 220 18.98 -4.87 -3.29
C ALA A 220 20.21 -5.76 -3.07
N ILE A 221 20.02 -7.05 -2.77
CA ILE A 221 21.10 -8.03 -2.65
C ILE A 221 21.87 -8.15 -3.99
N ALA A 222 21.17 -8.25 -5.12
CA ALA A 222 21.78 -8.30 -6.43
C ALA A 222 22.55 -7.01 -6.77
N ILE A 223 22.08 -5.85 -6.37
CA ILE A 223 22.81 -4.57 -6.53
C ILE A 223 24.07 -4.55 -5.68
N LEU A 224 24.01 -5.04 -4.44
CA LEU A 224 25.14 -5.10 -3.52
C LEU A 224 26.17 -6.14 -3.89
N SER A 225 25.75 -7.27 -4.48
CA SER A 225 26.67 -8.35 -4.89
C SER A 225 27.77 -7.87 -5.83
N PHE A 226 27.49 -6.82 -6.60
CA PHE A 226 28.46 -6.18 -7.49
C PHE A 226 29.62 -5.52 -6.73
N ASP A 227 29.38 -4.98 -5.54
CA ASP A 227 30.39 -4.35 -4.69
C ASP A 227 30.77 -5.20 -3.48
N LEU A 228 30.24 -6.44 -3.35
CA LEU A 228 30.35 -7.27 -2.16
C LEU A 228 31.81 -7.51 -1.72
N GLN A 229 32.69 -7.86 -2.65
CA GLN A 229 34.10 -8.09 -2.34
C GLN A 229 34.77 -6.83 -1.79
N ARG A 230 34.41 -5.66 -2.32
CA ARG A 230 34.92 -4.37 -1.86
C ARG A 230 34.40 -4.03 -0.46
N ILE A 231 33.11 -4.28 -0.22
CA ILE A 231 32.49 -4.05 1.09
C ILE A 231 33.13 -4.94 2.14
N ILE A 232 33.35 -6.22 1.85
CA ILE A 232 34.02 -7.15 2.77
C ILE A 232 35.45 -6.70 3.04
N ARG A 233 36.25 -6.39 2.00
CA ARG A 233 37.63 -5.94 2.18
C ARG A 233 37.71 -4.67 3.01
N LEU A 234 36.83 -3.69 2.76
CA LEU A 234 36.85 -2.40 3.45
C LEU A 234 36.36 -2.50 4.90
N LEU A 235 35.20 -3.16 5.11
CA LEU A 235 34.55 -3.14 6.42
C LEU A 235 34.99 -4.29 7.33
N VAL A 236 35.24 -5.48 6.78
CA VAL A 236 35.57 -6.66 7.58
C VAL A 236 37.10 -6.84 7.68
N LEU A 237 37.80 -6.77 6.56
CA LEU A 237 39.24 -7.00 6.51
C LEU A 237 40.07 -5.71 6.71
N GLN A 238 39.42 -4.53 6.76
CA GLN A 238 40.07 -3.23 6.94
C GLN A 238 41.20 -2.96 5.94
N GLN A 239 41.05 -3.48 4.70
CA GLN A 239 42.05 -3.35 3.64
C GLN A 239 41.65 -2.24 2.65
N PRO A 240 42.60 -1.46 2.12
CA PRO A 240 42.31 -0.48 1.08
C PRO A 240 41.82 -1.15 -0.18
N THR A 241 40.77 -0.61 -0.79
CA THR A 241 40.15 -1.19 -1.99
C THR A 241 40.08 -0.18 -3.12
N ALA A 242 40.42 -0.62 -4.34
CA ALA A 242 40.27 0.19 -5.54
C ALA A 242 38.78 0.38 -5.91
N ALA A 243 38.44 1.48 -6.60
CA ALA A 243 37.11 1.69 -7.14
C ALA A 243 36.75 0.62 -8.17
N ALA A 244 35.45 0.26 -8.28
CA ALA A 244 34.97 -0.71 -9.31
C ALA A 244 35.35 -0.21 -10.71
N THR A 245 36.02 -1.09 -11.46
CA THR A 245 36.78 -0.71 -12.65
C THR A 245 35.99 -0.74 -13.94
N PHE A 246 34.96 -1.62 -14.02
CA PHE A 246 34.16 -1.73 -15.24
C PHE A 246 33.21 -0.54 -15.42
N ARG A 247 33.47 0.25 -16.48
CA ARG A 247 32.66 1.43 -16.83
C ARG A 247 32.46 1.49 -18.34
N PRO A 248 31.21 1.45 -18.82
CA PRO A 248 30.97 1.77 -20.22
C PRO A 248 31.27 3.25 -20.46
N VAL A 249 32.07 3.55 -21.46
CA VAL A 249 32.34 4.90 -21.93
C VAL A 249 31.32 5.20 -23.04
N PHE A 250 30.64 6.34 -22.87
CA PHE A 250 29.68 6.82 -23.85
C PHE A 250 30.23 8.08 -24.49
N ASP A 251 30.43 8.03 -25.79
CA ASP A 251 30.94 9.16 -26.56
C ASP A 251 29.85 9.72 -27.47
N GLY A 252 29.95 11.01 -27.82
CA GLY A 252 29.07 11.69 -28.75
C GLY A 252 27.57 11.56 -28.40
N ILE A 253 26.75 11.20 -29.37
CA ILE A 253 25.29 11.09 -29.28
C ILE A 253 24.83 10.16 -28.14
N LYS A 254 25.56 9.07 -27.85
CA LYS A 254 25.22 8.12 -26.80
C LYS A 254 25.31 8.73 -25.39
N ARG A 255 26.21 9.70 -25.18
CA ARG A 255 26.33 10.46 -23.94
C ARG A 255 25.09 11.33 -23.73
N TYR A 256 24.66 12.04 -24.75
CA TYR A 256 23.46 12.88 -24.69
C TYR A 256 22.21 12.05 -24.53
N GLY A 257 22.05 10.94 -25.28
CA GLY A 257 20.92 10.02 -25.14
C GLY A 257 20.79 9.46 -23.72
N ARG A 258 21.92 9.04 -23.09
CA ARG A 258 21.93 8.60 -21.69
C ARG A 258 21.50 9.71 -20.72
N LEU A 259 21.98 10.95 -20.94
CA LEU A 259 21.63 12.09 -20.09
C LEU A 259 20.12 12.38 -20.24
N LEU A 260 19.62 12.42 -21.46
CA LEU A 260 18.21 12.65 -21.76
C LEU A 260 17.31 11.60 -21.08
N LEU A 261 17.63 10.31 -21.22
CA LEU A 261 16.84 9.23 -20.57
C LEU A 261 16.85 9.35 -19.04
N LYS A 262 18.01 9.67 -18.46
CA LYS A 262 18.10 9.86 -17.01
C LYS A 262 17.29 11.07 -16.53
N THR A 263 17.38 12.19 -17.25
CA THR A 263 16.63 13.41 -16.92
C THR A 263 15.12 13.19 -17.11
N ALA A 264 14.71 12.53 -18.17
CA ALA A 264 13.31 12.18 -18.41
C ALA A 264 12.76 11.28 -17.30
N PHE A 265 13.53 10.28 -16.86
CA PHE A 265 13.13 9.42 -15.74
C PHE A 265 12.95 10.22 -14.44
N LEU A 266 13.93 11.07 -14.09
CA LEU A 266 13.84 11.92 -12.89
C LEU A 266 12.67 12.91 -12.99
N LEU A 267 12.49 13.55 -14.13
CA LEU A 267 11.39 14.49 -14.34
C LEU A 267 10.04 13.79 -14.19
N PHE A 268 9.86 12.62 -14.80
CA PHE A 268 8.58 11.91 -14.76
C PHE A 268 8.30 11.27 -13.39
N PHE A 269 9.22 10.46 -12.86
CA PHE A 269 8.96 9.66 -11.67
C PHE A 269 9.25 10.38 -10.34
N VAL A 270 9.97 11.49 -10.34
CA VAL A 270 10.18 12.29 -9.13
C VAL A 270 9.31 13.53 -9.17
N VAL A 271 9.39 14.34 -10.24
CA VAL A 271 8.70 15.63 -10.26
C VAL A 271 7.22 15.47 -10.63
N VAL A 272 6.91 14.88 -11.79
CA VAL A 272 5.51 14.75 -12.26
C VAL A 272 4.71 13.87 -11.33
N TYR A 273 5.25 12.70 -10.95
CA TYR A 273 4.57 11.80 -10.04
C TYR A 273 4.37 12.43 -8.65
N GLY A 274 5.38 13.10 -8.09
CA GLY A 274 5.24 13.81 -6.82
C GLY A 274 4.18 14.90 -6.85
N ILE A 275 4.13 15.71 -7.91
CA ILE A 275 3.09 16.74 -8.09
C ILE A 275 1.70 16.11 -8.22
N LYS A 276 1.57 15.05 -9.04
CA LYS A 276 0.28 14.36 -9.23
C LYS A 276 -0.21 13.67 -7.93
N THR A 277 0.70 13.04 -7.18
CA THR A 277 0.34 12.43 -5.88
C THR A 277 -0.07 13.50 -4.87
N GLY A 278 0.64 14.63 -4.81
CA GLY A 278 0.28 15.76 -3.94
C GLY A 278 -1.05 16.42 -4.33
N ALA A 279 -1.35 16.52 -5.63
CA ALA A 279 -2.63 17.01 -6.11
C ALA A 279 -3.76 16.01 -5.81
N GLY A 280 -3.50 14.70 -6.01
CA GLY A 280 -4.42 13.62 -5.67
C GLY A 280 -4.75 13.59 -4.18
N ALA A 281 -3.75 13.76 -3.31
CA ALA A 281 -3.95 13.78 -1.87
C ALA A 281 -4.89 14.91 -1.39
N LYS A 282 -4.87 16.07 -2.05
CA LYS A 282 -5.76 17.20 -1.71
C LYS A 282 -7.22 16.94 -2.07
N ASN A 283 -7.47 16.05 -3.02
CA ASN A 283 -8.79 15.73 -3.55
C ASN A 283 -9.14 14.26 -3.33
N ASP A 284 -8.42 13.57 -2.45
CA ASP A 284 -8.65 12.14 -2.20
C ASP A 284 -10.07 11.93 -1.64
N PRO A 285 -10.94 11.17 -2.34
CA PRO A 285 -12.32 10.96 -1.93
C PRO A 285 -12.45 10.17 -0.63
N TYR A 286 -11.40 9.46 -0.21
CA TYR A 286 -11.37 8.79 1.08
C TYR A 286 -11.16 9.78 2.23
N GLN A 287 -10.20 10.71 2.11
CA GLN A 287 -9.91 11.73 3.14
C GLN A 287 -10.94 12.86 3.11
N TYR A 288 -11.42 13.22 1.91
CA TYR A 288 -12.38 14.29 1.68
C TYR A 288 -13.64 13.77 0.96
N PRO A 289 -14.52 13.04 1.67
CA PRO A 289 -15.71 12.45 1.05
C PRO A 289 -16.62 13.53 0.45
N ALA A 290 -17.03 13.32 -0.80
CA ALA A 290 -17.96 14.24 -1.49
C ALA A 290 -19.35 14.19 -0.88
N ALA A 291 -19.81 13.02 -0.45
CA ALA A 291 -21.11 12.82 0.17
C ALA A 291 -21.02 13.11 1.67
N LYS A 292 -21.52 14.27 2.07
CA LYS A 292 -21.61 14.67 3.48
C LYS A 292 -22.66 13.86 4.22
N GLY A 293 -22.40 13.59 5.49
CA GLY A 293 -23.38 13.03 6.41
C GLY A 293 -24.48 14.03 6.80
N LEU A 294 -25.43 13.58 7.60
CA LEU A 294 -26.46 14.45 8.16
C LEU A 294 -25.82 15.52 9.06
N PRO A 295 -26.22 16.79 8.93
CA PRO A 295 -25.62 17.87 9.72
C PRO A 295 -25.79 17.66 11.23
N ALA A 296 -24.70 17.87 11.98
CA ALA A 296 -24.69 17.85 13.45
C ALA A 296 -25.15 16.53 14.11
N ILE A 297 -25.12 15.40 13.36
CA ILE A 297 -25.49 14.08 13.90
C ILE A 297 -24.23 13.21 14.17
N SER A 298 -23.09 13.57 13.60
CA SER A 298 -21.86 12.79 13.76
C SER A 298 -21.54 12.53 15.24
N GLY A 299 -21.14 11.30 15.54
CA GLY A 299 -20.79 10.86 16.89
C GLY A 299 -21.18 9.42 17.21
N LEU A 300 -20.84 9.00 18.42
CA LEU A 300 -21.20 7.72 19.01
C LEU A 300 -22.52 7.83 19.79
N TYR A 301 -23.40 6.87 19.59
CA TYR A 301 -24.71 6.80 20.26
C TYR A 301 -24.88 5.46 20.95
N ASN A 302 -25.35 5.52 22.20
CA ASN A 302 -25.84 4.35 22.91
C ASN A 302 -27.28 4.04 22.48
N VAL A 303 -27.66 2.77 22.43
CA VAL A 303 -29.04 2.34 22.18
C VAL A 303 -29.79 2.27 23.50
N ALA A 304 -30.58 3.31 23.80
CA ALA A 304 -31.38 3.40 25.03
C ALA A 304 -32.59 2.47 24.98
N LEU A 305 -33.31 2.46 23.86
CA LEU A 305 -34.47 1.60 23.63
C LEU A 305 -34.35 0.91 22.25
N PHE A 306 -34.66 -0.38 22.18
CA PHE A 306 -34.68 -1.14 20.94
C PHE A 306 -35.93 -2.01 20.90
N VAL A 307 -36.76 -1.80 19.88
CA VAL A 307 -37.98 -2.57 19.64
C VAL A 307 -37.86 -3.23 18.27
N TRP A 308 -38.11 -4.52 18.23
CA TRP A 308 -38.05 -5.37 17.02
C TRP A 308 -39.38 -6.13 16.88
N ASN A 309 -40.08 -5.93 15.77
CA ASN A 309 -41.40 -6.55 15.52
C ASN A 309 -42.38 -6.37 16.70
N ASN A 310 -42.44 -5.16 17.26
CA ASN A 310 -43.21 -4.76 18.43
C ASN A 310 -42.75 -5.32 19.80
N ASP A 311 -41.71 -6.14 19.82
CA ASP A 311 -41.14 -6.66 21.06
C ASP A 311 -39.97 -5.78 21.53
N THR A 312 -40.02 -5.32 22.77
CA THR A 312 -38.94 -4.55 23.38
C THR A 312 -37.83 -5.50 23.80
N LEU A 313 -36.67 -5.40 23.16
CA LEU A 313 -35.47 -6.20 23.49
C LEU A 313 -34.60 -5.43 24.51
N PRO A 314 -34.53 -5.91 25.78
CA PRO A 314 -33.66 -5.31 26.78
C PRO A 314 -32.18 -5.49 26.41
N TYR A 315 -31.28 -4.73 27.04
CA TYR A 315 -29.85 -4.92 26.85
C TYR A 315 -29.45 -6.35 27.24
N SER A 316 -28.75 -7.01 26.35
CA SER A 316 -28.21 -8.36 26.55
C SER A 316 -26.80 -8.45 25.95
N GLN A 317 -25.93 -9.22 26.58
CA GLN A 317 -24.61 -9.53 26.04
C GLN A 317 -24.65 -10.66 25.00
N THR A 318 -25.73 -11.43 24.95
CA THR A 318 -25.87 -12.63 24.12
C THR A 318 -26.90 -12.46 22.99
N ASP A 319 -27.77 -11.47 23.07
CA ASP A 319 -28.75 -11.19 22.02
C ASP A 319 -28.04 -10.75 20.73
N THR A 320 -28.40 -11.38 19.62
CA THR A 320 -27.76 -11.18 18.30
C THR A 320 -28.46 -10.15 17.43
N ILE A 321 -29.71 -9.77 17.76
CA ILE A 321 -30.54 -8.85 16.98
C ILE A 321 -30.38 -7.42 17.48
N ARG A 322 -30.37 -7.24 18.80
CA ARG A 322 -30.34 -5.92 19.41
C ARG A 322 -29.04 -5.19 19.09
N TRP A 323 -29.19 -3.94 18.66
CA TRP A 323 -28.04 -3.04 18.48
C TRP A 323 -27.46 -2.64 19.82
N LYS A 324 -26.13 -2.57 19.90
CA LYS A 324 -25.39 -2.13 21.10
C LYS A 324 -25.12 -0.64 21.07
N ASP A 325 -24.53 -0.19 19.99
CA ASP A 325 -24.23 1.21 19.73
C ASP A 325 -24.22 1.49 18.22
N VAL A 326 -24.39 2.77 17.90
CA VAL A 326 -24.41 3.27 16.53
C VAL A 326 -23.43 4.43 16.41
N VAL A 327 -22.65 4.46 15.34
CA VAL A 327 -21.79 5.60 15.02
C VAL A 327 -22.28 6.23 13.71
N PHE A 328 -22.52 7.52 13.73
CA PHE A 328 -22.66 8.34 12.53
C PHE A 328 -21.34 9.04 12.25
N GLU A 329 -20.81 8.82 11.05
CA GLU A 329 -19.62 9.52 10.58
C GLU A 329 -19.95 10.95 10.11
N GLU A 330 -18.93 11.75 9.81
CA GLU A 330 -19.12 13.08 9.21
C GLU A 330 -19.57 12.99 7.74
N TRP A 331 -19.36 11.83 7.11
CA TRP A 331 -19.82 11.50 5.77
C TRP A 331 -21.03 10.55 5.85
N ASN A 332 -21.61 10.23 4.72
CA ASN A 332 -22.84 9.43 4.60
C ASN A 332 -22.67 7.94 4.99
N THR A 333 -22.00 7.68 6.08
CA THR A 333 -21.82 6.32 6.64
C THR A 333 -22.35 6.25 8.06
N LEU A 334 -23.07 5.17 8.33
CA LEU A 334 -23.55 4.76 9.64
C LEU A 334 -23.02 3.37 9.93
N SER A 335 -22.49 3.15 11.12
CA SER A 335 -22.07 1.82 11.54
C SER A 335 -22.78 1.37 12.80
N ILE A 336 -23.19 0.10 12.80
CA ILE A 336 -23.98 -0.52 13.87
C ILE A 336 -23.14 -1.64 14.48
N ARG A 337 -23.05 -1.67 15.80
CA ARG A 337 -22.47 -2.78 16.55
C ARG A 337 -23.57 -3.66 17.13
N THR A 338 -23.48 -4.96 16.88
CA THR A 338 -24.34 -6.00 17.47
C THR A 338 -23.48 -7.06 18.18
N ASN A 339 -24.08 -8.12 18.71
CA ASN A 339 -23.34 -9.29 19.17
C ASN A 339 -22.97 -10.25 18.01
N THR A 340 -23.64 -10.11 16.87
CA THR A 340 -23.28 -10.87 15.66
C THR A 340 -22.07 -10.21 15.00
N PRO A 341 -20.95 -10.92 14.87
CA PRO A 341 -19.79 -10.40 14.15
C PRO A 341 -20.14 -10.07 12.70
N ALA A 342 -19.65 -8.96 12.19
CA ALA A 342 -19.75 -8.66 10.77
C ALA A 342 -18.88 -9.65 9.95
N LEU A 343 -19.23 -9.85 8.69
CA LEU A 343 -18.40 -10.63 7.79
C LEU A 343 -17.04 -9.91 7.60
N ILE A 344 -15.96 -10.67 7.74
CA ILE A 344 -14.61 -10.15 7.55
C ILE A 344 -14.30 -10.15 6.05
N ASP A 345 -13.89 -9.00 5.53
CA ASP A 345 -13.13 -8.93 4.30
C ASP A 345 -11.65 -9.02 4.65
N SER A 346 -11.04 -10.17 4.34
CA SER A 346 -9.62 -10.45 4.61
C SER A 346 -8.70 -9.95 3.50
N ASN A 347 -9.18 -9.09 2.62
CA ASN A 347 -8.40 -8.57 1.51
C ASN A 347 -7.42 -7.50 2.02
N ASN A 348 -6.15 -7.87 2.20
CA ASN A 348 -5.11 -7.05 2.84
C ASN A 348 -4.23 -6.30 1.84
N GLN A 349 -4.76 -5.89 0.68
CA GLN A 349 -3.97 -5.22 -0.34
C GLN A 349 -4.29 -3.73 -0.42
N HIS A 350 -3.37 -2.90 -0.87
CA HIS A 350 -3.41 -1.45 -1.21
C HIS A 350 -4.82 -0.85 -1.31
N LEU A 351 -5.55 -0.87 -0.23
CA LEU A 351 -6.98 -0.74 -0.15
C LEU A 351 -7.43 0.68 -0.44
N VAL A 352 -6.66 1.63 0.06
CA VAL A 352 -6.94 3.05 -0.12
C VAL A 352 -6.90 3.44 -1.60
N LEU A 353 -5.93 2.90 -2.35
CA LEU A 353 -5.82 3.18 -3.79
C LEU A 353 -6.84 2.43 -4.63
N ARG A 354 -7.28 1.24 -4.19
CA ARG A 354 -8.14 0.39 -4.99
C ARG A 354 -9.55 0.93 -5.11
N ASP A 355 -10.10 1.49 -4.06
CA ASP A 355 -11.46 1.99 -4.04
C ASP A 355 -11.71 3.07 -2.97
N ASN A 356 -11.03 4.19 -3.13
CA ASN A 356 -11.15 5.31 -2.20
C ASN A 356 -12.58 5.85 -2.13
N GLY A 357 -13.31 5.85 -3.26
CA GLY A 357 -14.68 6.36 -3.32
C GLY A 357 -15.67 5.54 -2.49
N ASN A 358 -15.50 4.23 -2.45
CA ASN A 358 -16.36 3.32 -1.69
C ASN A 358 -15.89 3.12 -0.24
N ARG A 359 -14.73 3.65 0.14
CA ARG A 359 -14.18 3.58 1.51
C ARG A 359 -14.12 2.15 2.07
N LEU A 360 -13.75 1.18 1.23
CA LEU A 360 -13.65 -0.23 1.63
C LEU A 360 -12.66 -0.46 2.77
N TYR A 361 -11.67 0.41 2.90
CA TYR A 361 -10.71 0.36 4.01
C TYR A 361 -11.39 0.33 5.40
N GLU A 362 -12.57 0.91 5.57
CA GLU A 362 -13.27 0.92 6.87
C GLU A 362 -13.74 -0.47 7.29
N ILE A 363 -14.19 -1.29 6.34
CA ILE A 363 -14.75 -2.63 6.59
C ILE A 363 -13.70 -3.73 6.55
N GLU A 364 -12.66 -3.54 5.76
CA GLU A 364 -11.61 -4.56 5.61
C GLU A 364 -10.85 -4.80 6.91
N GLY A 365 -10.64 -6.08 7.22
CA GLY A 365 -9.95 -6.49 8.44
C GLY A 365 -10.67 -6.18 9.74
N SER A 366 -11.99 -5.91 9.70
CA SER A 366 -12.83 -5.66 10.88
C SER A 366 -14.09 -6.55 10.86
N ASN A 367 -14.44 -7.13 12.01
CA ASN A 367 -15.73 -7.80 12.23
C ASN A 367 -16.55 -7.17 13.36
N GLY A 368 -16.12 -6.01 13.84
CA GLY A 368 -16.71 -5.39 15.02
C GLY A 368 -17.97 -4.56 14.77
N ARG A 369 -18.23 -4.19 13.51
CA ARG A 369 -19.35 -3.34 13.12
C ARG A 369 -19.89 -3.67 11.74
N HIS A 370 -21.21 -3.46 11.56
CA HIS A 370 -21.87 -3.50 10.25
C HIS A 370 -21.91 -2.08 9.69
N TYR A 371 -21.36 -1.85 8.51
CA TYR A 371 -21.26 -0.53 7.88
C TYR A 371 -22.32 -0.37 6.80
N TYR A 372 -23.02 0.76 6.84
CA TYR A 372 -24.04 1.14 5.87
C TYR A 372 -23.72 2.51 5.28
N SER A 373 -23.77 2.63 3.96
CA SER A 373 -23.92 3.93 3.32
C SER A 373 -25.38 4.34 3.37
N TYR A 374 -25.64 5.64 3.50
CA TYR A 374 -27.01 6.11 3.47
C TYR A 374 -27.24 7.28 2.53
N ALA A 375 -28.43 7.30 1.90
CA ALA A 375 -28.99 8.45 1.25
C ALA A 375 -30.03 9.09 2.20
N ALA A 376 -29.90 10.38 2.44
CA ALA A 376 -30.80 11.11 3.35
C ALA A 376 -31.75 11.99 2.55
N ASP A 377 -33.05 11.77 2.71
CA ASP A 377 -34.10 12.72 2.35
C ASP A 377 -34.41 13.56 3.60
N THR A 378 -33.92 14.79 3.62
CA THR A 378 -34.10 15.71 4.76
C THR A 378 -35.48 16.29 4.81
N VAL A 379 -36.25 16.32 3.71
CA VAL A 379 -37.61 16.83 3.62
C VAL A 379 -38.59 15.85 4.30
N HIS A 380 -38.50 14.56 3.91
CA HIS A 380 -39.36 13.53 4.47
C HIS A 380 -38.74 12.81 5.69
N GLN A 381 -37.53 13.22 6.10
CA GLN A 381 -36.78 12.63 7.21
C GLN A 381 -36.54 11.11 7.03
N LEU A 382 -36.20 10.70 5.83
CA LEU A 382 -35.95 9.28 5.49
C LEU A 382 -34.46 9.02 5.26
N LEU A 383 -34.01 7.87 5.71
CA LEU A 383 -32.68 7.31 5.48
C LEU A 383 -32.83 5.98 4.75
N GLY A 384 -32.36 5.92 3.53
CA GLY A 384 -32.16 4.65 2.82
C GLY A 384 -30.74 4.15 3.06
N LEU A 385 -30.59 3.09 3.86
CA LEU A 385 -29.30 2.49 4.20
C LEU A 385 -29.05 1.27 3.32
N ARG A 386 -27.80 1.13 2.86
CA ARG A 386 -27.33 -0.03 2.11
C ARG A 386 -26.05 -0.57 2.74
N ASN A 387 -26.01 -1.88 3.00
CA ASN A 387 -24.83 -2.53 3.55
C ASN A 387 -23.65 -2.35 2.59
N ARG A 388 -22.49 -1.97 3.13
CA ARG A 388 -21.28 -1.68 2.34
C ARG A 388 -20.44 -2.92 2.08
N HIS A 389 -20.70 -4.01 2.77
CA HIS A 389 -19.95 -5.24 2.54
C HIS A 389 -20.34 -5.84 1.16
N PRO A 390 -19.37 -6.13 0.25
CA PRO A 390 -19.68 -6.58 -1.12
C PRO A 390 -20.58 -7.81 -1.22
N ARG A 391 -20.54 -8.69 -0.22
CA ARG A 391 -21.38 -9.89 -0.17
C ARG A 391 -22.79 -9.65 0.40
N LEU A 392 -23.03 -8.49 0.97
CA LEU A 392 -24.29 -8.13 1.66
C LEU A 392 -24.93 -6.86 1.07
N GLU A 393 -24.57 -6.47 -0.15
CA GLU A 393 -25.13 -5.27 -0.81
C GLU A 393 -26.65 -5.27 -0.96
N ALA A 394 -27.29 -6.44 -0.99
CA ALA A 394 -28.75 -6.57 -1.00
C ALA A 394 -29.41 -6.25 0.35
N GLU A 395 -28.64 -6.19 1.44
CA GLU A 395 -29.17 -5.85 2.76
C GLU A 395 -29.38 -4.34 2.85
N THR A 396 -30.65 -3.95 2.94
CA THR A 396 -31.06 -2.54 3.03
C THR A 396 -31.94 -2.31 4.25
N LEU A 397 -31.91 -1.07 4.75
CA LEU A 397 -32.75 -0.58 5.84
C LEU A 397 -33.38 0.74 5.38
N SER A 398 -34.70 0.82 5.48
CA SER A 398 -35.43 2.07 5.21
C SER A 398 -35.93 2.63 6.55
N LEU A 399 -35.30 3.71 7.01
CA LEU A 399 -35.54 4.27 8.34
C LEU A 399 -36.00 5.72 8.23
N ARG A 400 -37.03 6.07 8.95
CA ARG A 400 -37.38 7.46 9.26
C ARG A 400 -36.58 7.88 10.47
N TYR A 401 -35.99 9.06 10.44
CA TYR A 401 -35.27 9.60 11.57
C TYR A 401 -36.01 10.84 12.13
N SER A 402 -35.95 11.00 13.43
CA SER A 402 -36.37 12.25 14.11
C SER A 402 -35.34 12.64 15.15
N ARG A 403 -35.21 13.93 15.39
CA ARG A 403 -34.25 14.50 16.36
C ARG A 403 -35.03 15.38 17.36
N PRO A 404 -35.52 14.79 18.46
CA PRO A 404 -36.23 15.56 19.48
C PRO A 404 -35.36 16.63 20.11
N ASP A 405 -34.06 16.38 20.26
CA ASP A 405 -33.06 17.30 20.80
C ASP A 405 -31.66 17.04 20.14
N SER A 406 -30.66 17.78 20.58
CA SER A 406 -29.27 17.67 20.06
C SER A 406 -28.57 16.34 20.39
N ASN A 407 -29.04 15.65 21.45
CA ASN A 407 -28.40 14.45 21.98
C ASN A 407 -29.16 13.17 21.64
N ARG A 408 -30.38 13.26 21.13
CA ARG A 408 -31.25 12.12 20.89
C ARG A 408 -31.64 12.01 19.41
N VAL A 409 -31.56 10.79 18.90
CA VAL A 409 -32.00 10.40 17.55
C VAL A 409 -32.92 9.21 17.67
N ILE A 410 -34.10 9.28 17.05
CA ILE A 410 -35.04 8.16 16.98
C ILE A 410 -35.06 7.66 15.55
N LEU A 411 -34.88 6.36 15.36
CA LEU A 411 -34.96 5.69 14.07
C LEU A 411 -36.14 4.74 14.08
N THR A 412 -37.00 4.82 13.06
CA THR A 412 -38.17 3.93 12.89
C THR A 412 -38.26 3.47 11.45
N GLY A 413 -38.42 2.19 11.22
CA GLY A 413 -38.59 1.70 9.85
C GLY A 413 -38.57 0.19 9.73
N ILE A 414 -38.16 -0.28 8.55
CA ILE A 414 -38.19 -1.70 8.20
C ILE A 414 -36.85 -2.14 7.58
N THR A 415 -36.53 -3.40 7.82
CA THR A 415 -35.40 -4.10 7.16
C THR A 415 -35.80 -4.59 5.78
N SER A 416 -34.81 -5.05 4.97
CA SER A 416 -35.05 -5.75 3.71
C SER A 416 -35.89 -7.04 3.86
N ARG A 417 -36.00 -7.60 5.07
CA ARG A 417 -36.83 -8.76 5.40
C ARG A 417 -38.20 -8.40 5.96
N TYR A 418 -38.58 -7.11 5.87
CA TYR A 418 -39.84 -6.56 6.42
C TYR A 418 -39.97 -6.60 7.94
N ASP A 419 -38.90 -6.82 8.69
CA ASP A 419 -38.93 -6.68 10.14
C ASP A 419 -39.01 -5.20 10.52
N SER A 420 -39.88 -4.87 11.47
CA SER A 420 -40.02 -3.52 11.99
C SER A 420 -38.96 -3.22 13.05
N VAL A 421 -38.38 -2.02 12.96
CA VAL A 421 -37.33 -1.55 13.88
C VAL A 421 -37.70 -0.19 14.42
N TYR A 422 -37.67 -0.03 15.75
CA TYR A 422 -37.76 1.24 16.43
C TYR A 422 -36.61 1.36 17.43
N VAL A 423 -35.81 2.42 17.30
CA VAL A 423 -34.57 2.58 18.08
C VAL A 423 -34.49 4.02 18.62
N VAL A 424 -34.22 4.14 19.90
CA VAL A 424 -33.88 5.42 20.55
C VAL A 424 -32.38 5.44 20.82
N LEU A 425 -31.71 6.40 20.23
CA LEU A 425 -30.27 6.61 20.32
C LEU A 425 -29.98 7.83 21.17
N GLU A 426 -29.05 7.68 22.11
CA GLU A 426 -28.59 8.78 23.00
C GLU A 426 -27.10 9.03 22.73
N LYS A 427 -26.75 10.28 22.43
CA LYS A 427 -25.37 10.67 22.09
C LYS A 427 -24.45 10.54 23.28
N ILE A 428 -23.32 9.82 23.08
CA ILE A 428 -22.26 9.72 24.08
C ILE A 428 -21.25 10.83 23.81
N HIS A 429 -21.06 11.74 24.74
CA HIS A 429 -20.02 12.77 24.67
C HIS A 429 -18.66 12.16 25.05
N LYS A 430 -18.07 11.45 24.12
CA LYS A 430 -16.76 10.79 24.31
C LYS A 430 -15.63 11.71 23.87
N ARG A 431 -14.64 11.90 24.74
CA ARG A 431 -13.38 12.56 24.40
C ARG A 431 -12.36 11.51 24.00
N TYR A 432 -11.70 11.76 22.87
CA TYR A 432 -10.65 10.87 22.39
C TYR A 432 -9.29 11.47 22.75
N LEU A 433 -8.47 10.74 23.53
CA LEU A 433 -7.14 11.19 23.93
C LEU A 433 -6.25 11.51 22.73
N LEU A 434 -6.45 10.84 21.60
CA LEU A 434 -5.74 11.10 20.34
C LEU A 434 -5.97 12.54 19.84
N GLU A 435 -7.20 13.04 19.93
CA GLU A 435 -7.56 14.42 19.53
C GLU A 435 -7.01 15.44 20.52
N GLU A 436 -7.05 15.14 21.80
CA GLU A 436 -6.48 16.02 22.84
C GLU A 436 -4.97 16.15 22.68
N VAL A 437 -4.26 15.06 22.33
CA VAL A 437 -2.83 15.08 22.07
C VAL A 437 -2.51 15.84 20.78
N ALA A 438 -3.28 15.66 19.71
CA ALA A 438 -3.10 16.38 18.45
C ALA A 438 -3.29 17.90 18.62
N ASN A 439 -4.31 18.30 19.36
CA ASN A 439 -4.59 19.70 19.66
C ASN A 439 -3.65 20.31 20.71
N GLY A 440 -3.00 19.46 21.51
CA GLY A 440 -2.11 19.86 22.60
C GLY A 440 -0.70 20.31 22.22
N GLY A 441 -0.27 20.05 20.97
CA GLY A 441 1.05 20.44 20.42
C GLY A 441 2.24 19.94 21.24
N GLY A 442 2.89 18.89 20.73
CA GLY A 442 4.24 18.47 21.11
C GLY A 442 4.40 17.77 22.48
N ARG A 443 5.48 17.02 22.54
CA ARG A 443 5.93 16.15 23.67
C ARG A 443 6.11 16.88 25.01
N ASN A 444 6.11 18.22 25.02
CA ASN A 444 6.36 19.06 26.20
C ASN A 444 5.07 19.56 26.91
N ARG A 445 3.89 19.27 26.40
CA ARG A 445 2.66 19.54 27.15
C ARG A 445 2.35 18.34 28.02
N LYS A 446 2.38 18.56 29.33
CA LYS A 446 1.89 17.61 30.33
C LYS A 446 0.46 17.21 29.95
N LEU A 447 0.24 15.93 29.61
CA LEU A 447 -1.09 15.35 29.55
C LEU A 447 -1.82 15.72 30.87
N LYS A 448 -2.83 16.57 30.80
CA LYS A 448 -3.77 16.72 31.88
C LYS A 448 -4.72 15.52 31.74
N LEU A 449 -4.43 14.48 32.50
CA LEU A 449 -5.34 13.37 32.73
C LEU A 449 -6.52 13.84 33.55
#